data_3caeadd7ac96e7296d8996fcf8363f69
#
_entry.id   3caeadd7ac96e7296d8996fcf8363f69
#
_cell.length_a   1.000
_cell.length_b   1.000
_cell.length_c   1.000
_cell.angle_alpha   90.00
_cell.angle_beta   90.00
_cell.angle_gamma   90.00
#
_symmetry.space_group_name_H-M   'P 1'
#
loop_
_entity.id
_entity.type
_entity.pdbx_description
1 polymer ?
#
loop_
_entity_poly.entity_id
_entity_poly.type
_entity_poly.pdbx_seq_one_letter_code
_entity_poly.pdbx_strand_id
1 'polypeptide(L)'
;MRPSAKRLVVVSVIVALFAVPALAGAVGGLGGPLFGLSTARNGNLLVADASAGIHVIKKDQIRSTIPLPGATDVSAASQNLLWAVTGAGEGGPNADTGQALYRIWKGEPRLVINLFEFETDKNPDGNDPFDSNPYDVQALSSDAALVVDAGGNDLLKVNKNGRVRVLAVFPDEEVSTENIKELAGCPESAADFCGLPDVMAAQAVPTSVTIGPDGYYYVGELKGFPGPTGESNIWRISPRASWAECPSKHCVKVFDGGFTSVIDLAFHKGRLYVAELDEGSWAAVEIFQSGVGGTISSCNVRRETCRVVAEGIPQLTAITFDKSGRLWATQNSLVPDGAEVVKIPR
;
A
#
# COMPACT_ATOMS: atom_id res chain seq x y z
N MET A 1 35.06 -13.87 -58.18
CA MET A 1 34.42 -13.14 -57.07
C MET A 1 33.77 -14.17 -56.14
N ARG A 2 34.29 -14.36 -54.94
CA ARG A 2 33.69 -15.26 -53.93
C ARG A 2 32.81 -14.44 -52.99
N PRO A 3 31.59 -14.88 -52.60
CA PRO A 3 30.77 -14.14 -51.68
C PRO A 3 31.28 -14.31 -50.25
N SER A 4 31.40 -13.19 -49.54
CA SER A 4 31.80 -13.10 -48.15
C SER A 4 30.65 -13.61 -47.24
N ALA A 5 30.92 -14.65 -46.46
CA ALA A 5 30.03 -15.15 -45.46
C ALA A 5 30.00 -14.19 -44.24
N LYS A 6 28.88 -13.49 -44.01
CA LYS A 6 28.65 -12.76 -42.78
C LYS A 6 28.41 -13.75 -41.63
N ARG A 7 29.30 -13.77 -40.66
CA ARG A 7 29.11 -14.52 -39.42
C ARG A 7 28.05 -13.82 -38.57
N LEU A 8 26.98 -14.54 -38.36
CA LEU A 8 25.94 -14.15 -37.38
C LEU A 8 26.50 -14.39 -35.98
N VAL A 9 26.75 -13.33 -35.23
CA VAL A 9 27.11 -13.43 -33.82
C VAL A 9 25.81 -13.57 -33.04
N VAL A 10 25.51 -14.78 -32.58
CA VAL A 10 24.40 -15.02 -31.63
C VAL A 10 24.91 -14.63 -30.24
N VAL A 11 24.50 -13.50 -29.76
CA VAL A 11 24.71 -13.12 -28.36
C VAL A 11 23.64 -13.86 -27.52
N SER A 12 24.08 -14.95 -26.87
CA SER A 12 23.25 -15.63 -25.89
C SER A 12 23.20 -14.77 -24.61
N VAL A 13 22.11 -14.08 -24.39
CA VAL A 13 21.82 -13.45 -23.10
C VAL A 13 21.50 -14.56 -22.10
N ILE A 14 22.44 -14.85 -21.23
CA ILE A 14 22.24 -15.73 -20.08
C ILE A 14 21.47 -14.87 -19.06
N VAL A 15 20.17 -15.03 -18.98
CA VAL A 15 19.37 -14.53 -17.86
C VAL A 15 19.77 -15.38 -16.64
N ALA A 16 20.64 -14.83 -15.81
CA ALA A 16 20.92 -15.42 -14.50
C ALA A 16 19.69 -15.24 -13.63
N LEU A 17 18.86 -16.27 -13.52
CA LEU A 17 17.87 -16.39 -12.47
C LEU A 17 18.62 -16.44 -11.13
N PHE A 18 18.75 -15.31 -10.47
CA PHE A 18 19.13 -15.30 -9.07
C PHE A 18 17.95 -15.91 -8.29
N ALA A 19 18.10 -17.17 -7.91
CA ALA A 19 17.21 -17.78 -6.95
C ALA A 19 17.36 -16.99 -5.63
N VAL A 20 16.39 -16.15 -5.31
CA VAL A 20 16.27 -15.56 -3.99
C VAL A 20 16.17 -16.76 -3.03
N PRO A 21 17.04 -16.88 -2.02
CA PRO A 21 16.94 -17.98 -1.07
C PRO A 21 15.57 -17.93 -0.40
N ALA A 22 14.81 -19.02 -0.47
CA ALA A 22 13.53 -19.14 0.21
C ALA A 22 13.73 -18.74 1.69
N LEU A 23 13.11 -17.64 2.11
CA LEU A 23 13.16 -17.17 3.48
C LEU A 23 12.53 -18.25 4.36
N ALA A 24 13.30 -18.80 5.30
CA ALA A 24 12.81 -19.82 6.22
C ALA A 24 11.63 -19.27 7.02
N GLY A 25 10.43 -19.86 6.84
CA GLY A 25 9.21 -19.48 7.56
C GLY A 25 8.19 -18.68 6.72
N ALA A 26 8.21 -18.84 5.41
CA ALA A 26 7.14 -18.30 4.55
C ALA A 26 5.81 -19.02 4.81
N VAL A 27 4.72 -18.26 4.78
CA VAL A 27 3.33 -18.78 4.76
C VAL A 27 2.81 -18.59 3.36
N GLY A 28 2.68 -19.67 2.63
CA GLY A 28 2.09 -19.72 1.28
C GLY A 28 0.68 -20.28 1.29
N GLY A 29 0.13 -20.52 0.08
CA GLY A 29 -1.25 -20.99 -0.10
C GLY A 29 -2.26 -19.85 0.04
N LEU A 30 -1.83 -18.64 -0.28
CA LEU A 30 -2.61 -17.40 -0.35
C LEU A 30 -2.93 -17.13 -1.81
N GLY A 31 -4.19 -16.79 -2.10
CA GLY A 31 -4.65 -16.56 -3.48
C GLY A 31 -4.14 -15.24 -4.06
N GLY A 32 -4.02 -14.23 -3.22
CA GLY A 32 -3.64 -12.87 -3.64
C GLY A 32 -4.68 -12.18 -4.55
N PRO A 33 -4.52 -10.90 -4.83
CA PRO A 33 -3.50 -10.01 -4.26
C PRO A 33 -3.58 -9.88 -2.74
N LEU A 34 -2.42 -9.72 -2.08
CA LEU A 34 -2.34 -9.39 -0.66
C LEU A 34 -2.03 -7.90 -0.53
N PHE A 35 -2.86 -7.15 0.20
CA PHE A 35 -2.63 -5.72 0.37
C PHE A 35 -2.42 -5.31 1.83
N GLY A 36 -2.94 -6.07 2.79
CA GLY A 36 -2.85 -5.72 4.20
C GLY A 36 -2.32 -6.85 5.09
N LEU A 37 -1.54 -6.47 6.09
CA LEU A 37 -0.94 -7.38 7.06
C LEU A 37 -0.94 -6.74 8.45
N SER A 38 -1.59 -7.36 9.42
CA SER A 38 -1.61 -6.86 10.78
C SER A 38 -1.44 -7.97 11.82
N THR A 39 -1.26 -7.57 13.07
CA THR A 39 -1.14 -8.50 14.19
C THR A 39 -2.31 -8.37 15.14
N ALA A 40 -3.07 -9.44 15.29
CA ALA A 40 -4.16 -9.53 16.23
C ALA A 40 -3.67 -9.47 17.69
N ARG A 41 -4.56 -9.06 18.61
CA ARG A 41 -4.23 -8.96 20.04
C ARG A 41 -3.79 -10.27 20.69
N ASN A 42 -4.15 -11.42 20.13
CA ASN A 42 -3.69 -12.75 20.58
C ASN A 42 -2.32 -13.15 19.98
N GLY A 43 -1.76 -12.35 19.07
CA GLY A 43 -0.47 -12.58 18.41
C GLY A 43 -0.54 -13.40 17.11
N ASN A 44 -1.73 -13.72 16.63
CA ASN A 44 -1.89 -14.25 15.28
C ASN A 44 -1.67 -13.13 14.25
N LEU A 45 -1.13 -13.47 13.08
CA LEU A 45 -1.14 -12.55 11.96
C LEU A 45 -2.52 -12.58 11.28
N LEU A 46 -2.92 -11.44 10.77
CA LEU A 46 -4.10 -11.25 9.94
C LEU A 46 -3.62 -10.76 8.58
N VAL A 47 -4.06 -11.42 7.53
CA VAL A 47 -3.67 -11.09 6.15
C VAL A 47 -4.94 -10.81 5.36
N ALA A 48 -5.01 -9.65 4.74
CA ALA A 48 -6.05 -9.33 3.78
C ALA A 48 -5.65 -9.89 2.41
N ASP A 49 -6.43 -10.85 1.94
CA ASP A 49 -6.32 -11.51 0.65
C ASP A 49 -7.54 -11.15 -0.17
N ALA A 50 -7.37 -10.36 -1.22
CA ALA A 50 -8.48 -9.85 -2.01
C ALA A 50 -9.30 -10.96 -2.68
N SER A 51 -8.71 -12.12 -2.94
CA SER A 51 -9.43 -13.26 -3.54
C SER A 51 -10.35 -13.97 -2.55
N ALA A 52 -10.00 -14.00 -1.24
CA ALA A 52 -10.65 -14.87 -0.26
C ALA A 52 -11.23 -14.12 0.94
N GLY A 53 -10.54 -13.07 1.43
CA GLY A 53 -10.88 -12.34 2.64
C GLY A 53 -9.73 -12.30 3.65
N ILE A 54 -10.05 -12.44 4.94
CA ILE A 54 -9.05 -12.28 5.99
C ILE A 54 -8.56 -13.65 6.48
N HIS A 55 -7.30 -13.97 6.22
CA HIS A 55 -6.66 -15.16 6.75
C HIS A 55 -6.13 -14.90 8.16
N VAL A 56 -6.39 -15.84 9.07
CA VAL A 56 -5.83 -15.87 10.42
C VAL A 56 -4.68 -16.86 10.46
N ILE A 57 -3.45 -16.37 10.59
CA ILE A 57 -2.24 -17.18 10.62
C ILE A 57 -1.74 -17.36 12.05
N LYS A 58 -1.49 -18.61 12.42
CA LYS A 58 -0.91 -18.97 13.73
C LYS A 58 0.14 -20.05 13.55
N LYS A 59 1.33 -19.83 14.11
CA LYS A 59 2.48 -20.72 13.99
C LYS A 59 2.76 -21.07 12.51
N ASP A 60 2.84 -20.01 11.71
CA ASP A 60 3.19 -20.06 10.29
C ASP A 60 2.23 -20.93 9.44
N GLN A 61 0.98 -21.03 9.85
CA GLN A 61 -0.07 -21.78 9.14
C GLN A 61 -1.40 -21.02 9.15
N ILE A 62 -2.11 -21.03 8.03
CA ILE A 62 -3.48 -20.54 7.95
C ILE A 62 -4.37 -21.45 8.82
N ARG A 63 -5.09 -20.86 9.76
CA ARG A 63 -5.99 -21.56 10.68
C ARG A 63 -7.45 -21.40 10.34
N SER A 64 -7.79 -20.25 9.83
CA SER A 64 -9.15 -19.94 9.37
C SER A 64 -9.10 -18.79 8.40
N THR A 65 -10.15 -18.68 7.61
CA THR A 65 -10.39 -17.53 6.72
C THR A 65 -11.76 -16.98 7.05
N ILE A 66 -11.85 -15.66 7.18
CA ILE A 66 -13.09 -14.91 7.30
C ILE A 66 -13.44 -14.47 5.88
N PRO A 67 -14.51 -14.99 5.26
CA PRO A 67 -14.84 -14.63 3.88
C PRO A 67 -15.16 -13.13 3.77
N LEU A 68 -14.37 -12.43 2.99
CA LEU A 68 -14.55 -11.01 2.65
C LEU A 68 -13.77 -10.72 1.35
N PRO A 69 -14.22 -11.23 0.19
CA PRO A 69 -13.56 -10.94 -1.08
C PRO A 69 -13.43 -9.43 -1.33
N GLY A 70 -12.33 -9.00 -1.95
CA GLY A 70 -11.99 -7.60 -2.14
C GLY A 70 -11.32 -6.94 -0.91
N ALA A 71 -11.03 -7.69 0.16
CA ALA A 71 -10.36 -7.13 1.33
C ALA A 71 -8.98 -6.56 0.96
N THR A 72 -8.77 -5.29 1.30
CA THR A 72 -7.48 -4.61 1.12
C THR A 72 -6.71 -4.52 2.44
N ASP A 73 -7.40 -4.31 3.57
CA ASP A 73 -6.71 -4.33 4.86
C ASP A 73 -7.63 -4.75 6.02
N VAL A 74 -6.97 -5.08 7.15
CA VAL A 74 -7.61 -5.50 8.40
C VAL A 74 -6.85 -5.03 9.62
N SER A 75 -7.54 -4.47 10.60
CA SER A 75 -6.96 -4.00 11.85
C SER A 75 -7.72 -4.51 13.08
N ALA A 76 -7.00 -5.00 14.08
CA ALA A 76 -7.61 -5.57 15.28
C ALA A 76 -7.91 -4.52 16.37
N ALA A 77 -9.18 -4.25 16.61
CA ALA A 77 -9.63 -3.41 17.74
C ALA A 77 -9.58 -4.16 19.08
N SER A 78 -9.93 -5.46 19.08
CA SER A 78 -9.86 -6.34 20.25
C SER A 78 -9.63 -7.79 19.84
N GLN A 79 -9.66 -8.71 20.81
CA GLN A 79 -9.49 -10.14 20.53
C GLN A 79 -10.58 -10.69 19.58
N ASN A 80 -11.80 -10.16 19.65
CA ASN A 80 -12.94 -10.67 18.90
C ASN A 80 -13.52 -9.64 17.93
N LEU A 81 -12.87 -8.50 17.76
CA LEU A 81 -13.35 -7.42 16.92
C LEU A 81 -12.24 -6.91 16.02
N LEU A 82 -12.49 -6.97 14.73
CA LEU A 82 -11.66 -6.41 13.69
C LEU A 82 -12.42 -5.32 12.92
N TRP A 83 -11.69 -4.42 12.34
CA TRP A 83 -12.13 -3.54 11.27
C TRP A 83 -11.43 -3.99 9.99
N ALA A 84 -12.14 -3.97 8.87
CA ALA A 84 -11.56 -4.31 7.56
C ALA A 84 -12.16 -3.40 6.50
N VAL A 85 -11.39 -3.13 5.47
CA VAL A 85 -11.81 -2.41 4.28
C VAL A 85 -11.74 -3.31 3.07
N THR A 86 -12.59 -3.00 2.10
CA THR A 86 -12.55 -3.57 0.75
C THR A 86 -12.33 -2.43 -0.24
N GLY A 87 -11.49 -2.66 -1.23
CA GLY A 87 -11.13 -1.68 -2.25
C GLY A 87 -11.91 -1.82 -3.55
N ALA A 88 -11.54 -1.04 -4.54
CA ALA A 88 -12.07 -1.16 -5.89
C ALA A 88 -11.67 -2.51 -6.50
N GLY A 89 -12.66 -3.28 -6.95
CA GLY A 89 -12.43 -4.55 -7.65
C GLY A 89 -12.07 -4.35 -9.12
N GLU A 90 -11.83 -5.46 -9.82
CA GLU A 90 -11.70 -5.45 -11.27
C GLU A 90 -12.96 -4.81 -11.90
N GLY A 91 -12.78 -3.78 -12.71
CA GLY A 91 -13.87 -3.01 -13.33
C GLY A 91 -14.09 -1.62 -12.74
N GLY A 92 -13.27 -1.25 -11.78
CA GLY A 92 -13.26 0.09 -11.18
C GLY A 92 -14.33 0.32 -10.11
N PRO A 93 -14.41 1.53 -9.59
CA PRO A 93 -15.32 1.89 -8.51
C PRO A 93 -16.77 1.73 -8.92
N ASN A 94 -17.57 1.09 -8.10
CA ASN A 94 -19.03 1.08 -8.27
C ASN A 94 -19.73 0.81 -6.93
N ALA A 95 -20.97 1.30 -6.79
CA ALA A 95 -21.75 1.21 -5.56
C ALA A 95 -22.08 -0.24 -5.14
N ASP A 96 -22.02 -1.20 -6.04
CA ASP A 96 -22.46 -2.56 -5.79
C ASP A 96 -21.32 -3.49 -5.34
N THR A 97 -20.05 -3.12 -5.52
CA THR A 97 -18.91 -4.02 -5.41
C THR A 97 -17.80 -3.52 -4.51
N GLY A 98 -18.10 -3.04 -3.35
CA GLY A 98 -17.07 -3.27 -2.37
C GLY A 98 -16.30 -2.15 -1.78
N GLN A 99 -16.20 -0.94 -2.28
CA GLN A 99 -15.48 0.14 -1.58
C GLN A 99 -16.15 0.46 -0.24
N ALA A 100 -15.78 -0.31 0.80
CA ALA A 100 -16.56 -0.29 2.03
C ALA A 100 -15.73 -0.56 3.28
N LEU A 101 -16.22 -0.07 4.42
CA LEU A 101 -15.72 -0.41 5.74
C LEU A 101 -16.62 -1.44 6.40
N TYR A 102 -16.00 -2.48 6.92
CA TYR A 102 -16.65 -3.56 7.66
C TYR A 102 -16.18 -3.61 9.11
N ARG A 103 -17.07 -4.04 9.97
CA ARG A 103 -16.80 -4.39 11.35
C ARG A 103 -17.04 -5.89 11.53
N ILE A 104 -15.98 -6.64 11.89
CA ILE A 104 -16.02 -8.09 12.00
C ILE A 104 -16.08 -8.47 13.48
N TRP A 105 -17.20 -9.04 13.90
CA TRP A 105 -17.37 -9.51 15.27
C TRP A 105 -17.40 -11.03 15.30
N LYS A 106 -16.44 -11.65 16.00
CA LYS A 106 -16.30 -13.11 16.10
C LYS A 106 -16.28 -13.83 14.74
N GLY A 107 -15.65 -13.22 13.75
CA GLY A 107 -15.53 -13.77 12.40
C GLY A 107 -16.69 -13.43 11.45
N GLU A 108 -17.68 -12.69 11.90
CA GLU A 108 -18.85 -12.29 11.09
C GLU A 108 -18.70 -10.85 10.61
N PRO A 109 -18.45 -10.62 9.29
CA PRO A 109 -18.38 -9.29 8.71
C PRO A 109 -19.78 -8.62 8.70
N ARG A 110 -19.81 -7.34 9.04
CA ARG A 110 -21.00 -6.49 8.94
C ARG A 110 -20.59 -5.18 8.30
N LEU A 111 -21.26 -4.82 7.22
CA LEU A 111 -21.11 -3.52 6.56
C LEU A 111 -21.38 -2.40 7.55
N VAL A 112 -20.47 -1.42 7.60
CA VAL A 112 -20.62 -0.19 8.37
C VAL A 112 -21.02 0.95 7.47
N ILE A 113 -20.34 1.08 6.31
CA ILE A 113 -20.61 2.13 5.33
C ILE A 113 -20.04 1.73 3.97
N ASN A 114 -20.72 2.12 2.90
CA ASN A 114 -20.22 2.15 1.54
C ASN A 114 -19.45 3.48 1.36
N LEU A 115 -18.15 3.40 1.10
CA LEU A 115 -17.30 4.59 0.96
C LEU A 115 -17.38 5.19 -0.44
N PHE A 116 -17.71 4.39 -1.45
CA PHE A 116 -18.00 4.91 -2.79
C PHE A 116 -19.24 5.82 -2.79
N GLU A 117 -20.31 5.44 -2.06
CA GLU A 117 -21.48 6.30 -1.89
C GLU A 117 -21.14 7.58 -1.13
N PHE A 118 -20.25 7.48 -0.12
CA PHE A 118 -19.76 8.64 0.60
C PHE A 118 -19.00 9.57 -0.31
N GLU A 119 -18.10 9.05 -1.14
CA GLU A 119 -17.33 9.82 -2.12
C GLU A 119 -18.23 10.48 -3.16
N THR A 120 -19.22 9.75 -3.68
CA THR A 120 -20.23 10.29 -4.60
C THR A 120 -21.01 11.47 -4.02
N ASP A 121 -21.30 11.45 -2.70
CA ASP A 121 -22.06 12.51 -2.01
C ASP A 121 -21.19 13.69 -1.56
N LYS A 122 -19.92 13.46 -1.20
CA LYS A 122 -19.08 14.46 -0.55
C LYS A 122 -17.90 14.92 -1.38
N ASN A 123 -17.29 14.00 -2.16
CA ASN A 123 -16.12 14.25 -3.01
C ASN A 123 -15.09 15.18 -2.31
N PRO A 124 -14.42 14.74 -1.23
CA PRO A 124 -13.60 15.60 -0.40
C PRO A 124 -12.43 16.25 -1.13
N ASP A 125 -11.81 15.56 -2.08
CA ASP A 125 -10.69 16.06 -2.87
C ASP A 125 -11.13 16.89 -4.08
N GLY A 126 -12.43 16.83 -4.45
CA GLY A 126 -13.02 17.61 -5.55
C GLY A 126 -12.66 17.10 -6.94
N ASN A 127 -12.11 15.90 -7.07
CA ASN A 127 -11.72 15.33 -8.35
C ASN A 127 -12.94 14.96 -9.21
N ASP A 128 -12.77 15.06 -10.55
CA ASP A 128 -13.78 14.66 -11.53
C ASP A 128 -13.08 13.87 -12.67
N PRO A 129 -13.40 12.57 -12.86
CA PRO A 129 -14.37 11.81 -12.07
C PRO A 129 -13.92 11.58 -10.62
N PHE A 130 -14.90 11.52 -9.70
CA PHE A 130 -14.64 11.07 -8.33
C PHE A 130 -14.25 9.59 -8.32
N ASP A 131 -13.41 9.21 -7.37
CA ASP A 131 -12.94 7.82 -7.19
C ASP A 131 -12.93 7.46 -5.70
N SER A 132 -13.02 6.18 -5.39
CA SER A 132 -12.85 5.63 -4.04
C SER A 132 -12.13 4.29 -4.14
N ASN A 133 -11.08 4.16 -3.39
CA ASN A 133 -10.34 2.90 -3.24
C ASN A 133 -9.81 2.78 -1.81
N PRO A 134 -10.67 2.44 -0.83
CA PRO A 134 -10.23 2.24 0.54
C PRO A 134 -9.12 1.21 0.60
N TYR A 135 -7.94 1.65 1.04
CA TYR A 135 -6.73 0.82 0.94
C TYR A 135 -6.28 0.29 2.29
N ASP A 136 -6.23 1.14 3.33
CA ASP A 136 -5.77 0.76 4.67
C ASP A 136 -6.76 1.18 5.77
N VAL A 137 -6.80 0.39 6.85
CA VAL A 137 -7.65 0.64 8.01
C VAL A 137 -6.88 0.51 9.31
N GLN A 138 -6.92 1.55 10.15
CA GLN A 138 -6.33 1.50 11.49
C GLN A 138 -7.42 1.57 12.57
N ALA A 139 -7.60 0.51 13.32
CA ALA A 139 -8.51 0.49 14.45
C ALA A 139 -8.10 1.51 15.52
N LEU A 140 -8.98 2.46 15.85
CA LEU A 140 -8.82 3.36 16.98
C LEU A 140 -9.37 2.72 18.25
N SER A 141 -10.50 2.04 18.13
CA SER A 141 -11.19 1.37 19.24
C SER A 141 -12.24 0.38 18.69
N SER A 142 -13.05 -0.19 19.58
CA SER A 142 -14.26 -0.93 19.21
C SER A 142 -15.31 -0.09 18.47
N ASP A 143 -15.22 1.24 18.59
CA ASP A 143 -16.27 2.18 18.17
C ASP A 143 -15.87 3.06 16.99
N ALA A 144 -14.60 3.05 16.58
CA ALA A 144 -14.10 3.85 15.46
C ALA A 144 -12.82 3.28 14.85
N ALA A 145 -12.63 3.55 13.56
CA ALA A 145 -11.43 3.31 12.80
C ALA A 145 -11.05 4.53 11.97
N LEU A 146 -9.78 4.57 11.57
CA LEU A 146 -9.30 5.41 10.48
C LEU A 146 -9.38 4.58 9.19
N VAL A 147 -9.67 5.23 8.09
CA VAL A 147 -9.58 4.66 6.74
C VAL A 147 -8.80 5.63 5.88
N VAL A 148 -7.86 5.12 5.14
CA VAL A 148 -7.22 5.83 4.04
C VAL A 148 -7.92 5.41 2.77
N ASP A 149 -8.46 6.38 2.02
CA ASP A 149 -9.03 6.17 0.70
C ASP A 149 -8.04 6.65 -0.35
N ALA A 150 -7.45 5.70 -1.07
CA ALA A 150 -6.43 5.99 -2.07
C ALA A 150 -7.02 6.65 -3.32
N GLY A 151 -8.25 6.33 -3.68
CA GLY A 151 -8.98 6.99 -4.77
C GLY A 151 -9.46 8.38 -4.38
N GLY A 152 -10.03 8.51 -3.16
CA GLY A 152 -10.55 9.79 -2.64
C GLY A 152 -9.47 10.73 -2.09
N ASN A 153 -8.19 10.35 -2.17
CA ASN A 153 -7.06 11.16 -1.68
C ASN A 153 -7.25 11.73 -0.29
N ASP A 154 -7.81 10.93 0.64
CA ASP A 154 -8.18 11.43 1.96
C ASP A 154 -7.88 10.47 3.12
N LEU A 155 -7.97 11.01 4.34
CA LEU A 155 -7.98 10.27 5.59
C LEU A 155 -9.30 10.48 6.29
N LEU A 156 -10.04 9.40 6.46
CA LEU A 156 -11.35 9.37 7.10
C LEU A 156 -11.27 8.80 8.52
N LYS A 157 -12.11 9.31 9.40
CA LYS A 157 -12.45 8.67 10.68
C LYS A 157 -13.90 8.24 10.65
N VAL A 158 -14.14 6.94 10.75
CA VAL A 158 -15.47 6.36 10.68
C VAL A 158 -15.84 5.72 12.02
N ASN A 159 -17.03 5.98 12.52
CA ASN A 159 -17.53 5.32 13.72
C ASN A 159 -18.36 4.07 13.36
N LYS A 160 -18.64 3.23 14.38
CA LYS A 160 -19.39 1.98 14.21
C LYS A 160 -20.80 2.11 13.64
N ASN A 161 -21.35 3.34 13.59
CA ASN A 161 -22.68 3.63 13.04
C ASN A 161 -22.59 4.24 11.63
N GLY A 162 -21.42 4.20 10.98
CA GLY A 162 -21.22 4.71 9.64
C GLY A 162 -21.06 6.24 9.54
N ARG A 163 -20.93 6.95 10.67
CA ARG A 163 -20.70 8.40 10.62
C ARG A 163 -19.25 8.68 10.26
N VAL A 164 -19.03 9.34 9.13
CA VAL A 164 -17.73 9.74 8.63
C VAL A 164 -17.37 11.15 9.08
N ARG A 165 -16.10 11.35 9.35
CA ARG A 165 -15.45 12.65 9.49
C ARG A 165 -14.20 12.66 8.62
N VAL A 166 -14.13 13.52 7.64
CA VAL A 166 -12.91 13.79 6.87
C VAL A 166 -11.91 14.47 7.81
N LEU A 167 -10.73 13.87 7.97
CA LEU A 167 -9.67 14.43 8.78
C LEU A 167 -8.72 15.28 7.93
N ALA A 168 -8.27 14.74 6.82
CA ALA A 168 -7.33 15.39 5.91
C ALA A 168 -7.64 15.04 4.46
N VAL A 169 -7.33 15.97 3.56
CA VAL A 169 -7.35 15.79 2.10
C VAL A 169 -5.95 16.09 1.60
N PHE A 170 -5.42 15.21 0.76
CA PHE A 170 -4.06 15.30 0.23
C PHE A 170 -4.07 15.90 -1.17
N PRO A 171 -3.17 16.86 -1.48
CA PRO A 171 -3.18 17.56 -2.75
C PRO A 171 -2.49 16.78 -3.85
N ASP A 172 -2.82 17.10 -5.09
CA ASP A 172 -1.97 16.83 -6.22
C ASP A 172 -0.67 17.62 -6.11
N GLU A 173 0.43 17.03 -6.58
CA GLU A 173 1.74 17.68 -6.62
C GLU A 173 2.39 17.50 -7.98
N GLU A 174 3.14 18.52 -8.42
CA GLU A 174 3.94 18.45 -9.63
C GLU A 174 5.12 17.48 -9.42
N VAL A 175 5.23 16.48 -10.29
CA VAL A 175 6.27 15.45 -10.23
C VAL A 175 6.96 15.26 -11.58
N SER A 176 8.17 14.72 -11.58
CA SER A 176 8.91 14.37 -12.80
C SER A 176 8.25 13.19 -13.53
N THR A 177 8.27 13.24 -14.88
CA THR A 177 7.89 12.11 -15.75
C THR A 177 9.09 11.29 -16.22
N GLU A 178 10.29 11.59 -15.71
CA GLU A 178 11.54 10.93 -16.14
C GLU A 178 11.46 9.42 -15.95
N ASN A 179 11.02 8.96 -14.77
CA ASN A 179 10.92 7.54 -14.46
C ASN A 179 10.07 6.76 -15.47
N ILE A 180 8.84 7.24 -15.76
CA ILE A 180 7.97 6.52 -16.71
C ILE A 180 8.50 6.56 -18.14
N LYS A 181 9.19 7.65 -18.53
CA LYS A 181 9.86 7.75 -19.81
C LYS A 181 11.03 6.77 -19.93
N GLU A 182 11.84 6.62 -18.87
CA GLU A 182 12.92 5.64 -18.81
C GLU A 182 12.40 4.21 -18.89
N LEU A 183 11.38 3.88 -18.10
CA LEU A 183 10.72 2.56 -18.13
C LEU A 183 10.13 2.24 -19.50
N ALA A 184 9.61 3.24 -20.21
CA ALA A 184 9.09 3.10 -21.56
C ALA A 184 10.19 3.02 -22.65
N GLY A 185 11.48 3.23 -22.31
CA GLY A 185 12.60 3.18 -23.23
C GLY A 185 12.71 4.41 -24.14
N CYS A 186 12.28 5.58 -23.66
CA CYS A 186 12.41 6.84 -24.40
C CYS A 186 13.87 7.32 -24.48
N PRO A 187 14.27 8.05 -25.53
CA PRO A 187 13.47 8.47 -26.70
C PRO A 187 13.36 7.44 -27.84
N GLU A 188 14.01 6.27 -27.70
CA GLU A 188 14.11 5.28 -28.77
C GLU A 188 12.80 4.50 -28.99
N SER A 189 11.91 4.53 -28.01
CA SER A 189 10.58 3.92 -28.05
C SER A 189 9.57 4.84 -28.74
N ALA A 190 8.59 4.24 -29.42
CA ALA A 190 7.42 4.92 -29.95
C ALA A 190 6.22 4.92 -28.95
N ALA A 191 6.49 4.63 -27.68
CA ALA A 191 5.45 4.60 -26.65
C ALA A 191 4.86 6.02 -26.41
N ASP A 192 3.58 6.09 -26.15
CA ASP A 192 2.87 7.35 -25.90
C ASP A 192 3.45 8.12 -24.69
N PHE A 193 4.06 7.39 -23.73
CA PHE A 193 4.73 8.00 -22.57
C PHE A 193 5.88 8.94 -22.94
N CYS A 194 6.53 8.75 -24.10
CA CYS A 194 7.62 9.64 -24.54
C CYS A 194 7.15 11.05 -24.90
N GLY A 195 5.86 11.21 -25.16
CA GLY A 195 5.22 12.50 -25.44
C GLY A 195 4.77 13.28 -24.18
N LEU A 196 4.92 12.72 -22.99
CA LEU A 196 4.55 13.42 -21.75
C LEU A 196 5.42 14.66 -21.52
N PRO A 197 4.89 15.72 -20.87
CA PRO A 197 5.69 16.86 -20.43
C PRO A 197 6.74 16.40 -19.43
N ASP A 198 7.77 17.18 -19.14
CA ASP A 198 8.83 16.78 -18.19
C ASP A 198 8.33 16.77 -16.74
N VAL A 199 7.29 17.54 -16.46
CA VAL A 199 6.62 17.63 -15.15
C VAL A 199 5.12 17.62 -15.38
N MET A 200 4.38 16.93 -14.51
CA MET A 200 2.92 16.93 -14.50
C MET A 200 2.38 16.69 -13.08
N ALA A 201 1.12 17.07 -12.86
CA ALA A 201 0.44 16.81 -11.61
C ALA A 201 0.23 15.30 -11.41
N ALA A 202 0.50 14.82 -10.19
CA ALA A 202 0.22 13.47 -9.73
C ALA A 202 -0.63 13.52 -8.46
N GLN A 203 -1.66 12.69 -8.40
CA GLN A 203 -2.45 12.50 -7.19
C GLN A 203 -1.59 11.94 -6.06
N ALA A 204 -1.98 12.22 -4.82
CA ALA A 204 -1.30 11.73 -3.63
C ALA A 204 -1.36 10.20 -3.54
N VAL A 205 -2.52 9.61 -3.77
CA VAL A 205 -2.80 8.16 -3.63
C VAL A 205 -2.29 7.64 -2.28
N PRO A 206 -2.91 8.07 -1.15
CA PRO A 206 -2.51 7.62 0.17
C PRO A 206 -2.83 6.12 0.33
N THR A 207 -1.86 5.33 0.78
CA THR A 207 -1.95 3.86 0.84
C THR A 207 -1.84 3.30 2.24
N SER A 208 -1.45 4.09 3.23
CA SER A 208 -1.24 3.55 4.56
C SER A 208 -1.49 4.55 5.66
N VAL A 209 -1.98 4.07 6.81
CA VAL A 209 -2.13 4.87 8.02
C VAL A 209 -1.68 4.11 9.27
N THR A 210 -0.85 4.73 10.08
CA THR A 210 -0.46 4.19 11.38
C THR A 210 -0.50 5.26 12.47
N ILE A 211 -0.60 4.82 13.74
CA ILE A 211 -0.62 5.73 14.89
C ILE A 211 0.78 5.84 15.48
N GLY A 212 1.31 7.06 15.51
CA GLY A 212 2.60 7.34 16.11
C GLY A 212 2.59 7.29 17.65
N PRO A 213 3.77 7.17 18.25
CA PRO A 213 3.91 7.17 19.71
C PRO A 213 3.52 8.51 20.35
N ASP A 214 3.38 9.55 19.56
CA ASP A 214 2.92 10.89 19.92
C ASP A 214 1.38 11.05 19.82
N GLY A 215 0.68 10.00 19.39
CA GLY A 215 -0.77 9.97 19.22
C GLY A 215 -1.26 10.66 17.95
N TYR A 216 -0.38 11.06 17.06
CA TYR A 216 -0.72 11.56 15.73
C TYR A 216 -0.85 10.41 14.74
N TYR A 217 -1.56 10.66 13.63
CA TYR A 217 -1.70 9.73 12.53
C TYR A 217 -0.64 10.00 11.49
N TYR A 218 -0.03 8.95 10.96
CA TYR A 218 0.97 9.03 9.90
C TYR A 218 0.43 8.34 8.68
N VAL A 219 0.44 9.04 7.55
CA VAL A 219 -0.09 8.57 6.26
C VAL A 219 1.03 8.60 5.24
N GLY A 220 1.21 7.50 4.52
CA GLY A 220 2.13 7.38 3.39
C GLY A 220 1.39 7.49 2.07
N GLU A 221 2.04 8.10 1.08
CA GLU A 221 1.55 8.24 -0.29
C GLU A 221 2.30 7.33 -1.25
N LEU A 222 1.56 6.67 -2.13
CA LEU A 222 2.14 5.95 -3.25
C LEU A 222 2.69 6.92 -4.32
N LYS A 223 2.04 8.03 -4.55
CA LYS A 223 2.04 8.90 -5.71
C LYS A 223 1.49 8.23 -6.98
N GLY A 224 0.42 8.81 -7.49
CA GLY A 224 -0.27 8.32 -8.67
C GLY A 224 0.55 8.44 -9.96
N PHE A 225 -0.13 8.32 -11.09
CA PHE A 225 0.51 8.52 -12.39
C PHE A 225 1.22 9.90 -12.45
N PRO A 226 2.47 9.96 -12.93
CA PRO A 226 3.20 9.01 -13.76
C PRO A 226 4.05 7.97 -13.01
N GLY A 227 3.90 7.79 -11.72
CA GLY A 227 4.69 6.85 -10.93
C GLY A 227 6.15 7.30 -10.74
N PRO A 228 6.36 8.50 -10.14
CA PRO A 228 7.71 9.05 -9.96
C PRO A 228 8.49 8.25 -8.93
N THR A 229 9.81 8.32 -9.00
CA THR A 229 10.71 7.81 -7.96
C THR A 229 11.14 8.93 -7.02
N GLY A 230 11.26 8.64 -5.73
CA GLY A 230 11.73 9.58 -4.73
C GLY A 230 10.75 10.69 -4.33
N GLU A 231 9.50 10.66 -4.80
CA GLU A 231 8.51 11.75 -4.61
C GLU A 231 7.38 11.39 -3.63
N SER A 232 7.38 10.19 -3.07
CA SER A 232 6.38 9.76 -2.09
C SER A 232 6.61 10.46 -0.75
N ASN A 233 5.54 11.04 -0.19
CA ASN A 233 5.58 11.76 1.09
C ASN A 233 5.08 10.91 2.24
N ILE A 234 5.46 11.33 3.45
CA ILE A 234 4.82 10.86 4.69
C ILE A 234 4.29 12.05 5.47
N TRP A 235 2.97 12.03 5.69
CA TRP A 235 2.24 13.07 6.39
C TRP A 235 2.02 12.72 7.86
N ARG A 236 1.99 13.75 8.71
CA ARG A 236 1.62 13.65 10.12
C ARG A 236 0.38 14.49 10.39
N ILE A 237 -0.71 13.83 10.75
CA ILE A 237 -2.04 14.40 10.87
C ILE A 237 -2.47 14.46 12.33
N SER A 238 -2.96 15.62 12.77
CA SER A 238 -3.50 15.79 14.11
C SER A 238 -4.81 15.00 14.32
N PRO A 239 -5.00 14.29 15.44
CA PRO A 239 -6.27 13.66 15.75
C PRO A 239 -7.46 14.63 15.85
N ARG A 240 -7.13 15.95 15.94
CA ARG A 240 -8.12 17.04 15.97
C ARG A 240 -8.40 17.61 14.59
N ALA A 241 -7.73 17.13 13.55
CA ALA A 241 -7.95 17.59 12.17
C ALA A 241 -9.41 17.38 11.76
N SER A 242 -9.91 18.26 10.93
CA SER A 242 -11.24 18.19 10.33
C SER A 242 -11.21 18.99 9.07
N TRP A 243 -11.42 18.33 7.92
CA TRP A 243 -11.32 18.97 6.61
C TRP A 243 -10.01 19.74 6.47
N ALA A 244 -8.91 19.13 6.90
CA ALA A 244 -7.60 19.76 6.79
C ALA A 244 -7.06 19.54 5.37
N GLU A 245 -7.07 20.58 4.56
CA GLU A 245 -6.32 20.59 3.32
C GLU A 245 -4.82 20.54 3.65
N CYS A 246 -4.11 19.56 3.09
CA CYS A 246 -2.67 19.39 3.30
C CYS A 246 -1.87 20.19 2.25
N PRO A 247 -0.78 20.87 2.64
CA PRO A 247 -0.25 21.04 3.98
C PRO A 247 -0.99 22.10 4.80
N SER A 248 -1.13 21.87 6.11
CA SER A 248 -1.71 22.85 7.05
C SER A 248 -1.18 22.62 8.47
N LYS A 249 -1.59 23.49 9.44
CA LYS A 249 -1.20 23.32 10.86
C LYS A 249 -1.62 21.96 11.47
N HIS A 250 -2.58 21.26 10.84
CA HIS A 250 -3.08 19.97 11.29
C HIS A 250 -2.63 18.80 10.42
N CYS A 251 -1.97 19.08 9.29
CA CYS A 251 -1.45 18.12 8.34
C CYS A 251 -0.11 18.62 7.79
N VAL A 252 1.00 18.01 8.22
CA VAL A 252 2.35 18.45 7.85
C VAL A 252 3.13 17.28 7.28
N LYS A 253 3.95 17.50 6.28
CA LYS A 253 4.94 16.52 5.83
C LYS A 253 5.98 16.31 6.91
N VAL A 254 6.30 15.08 7.22
CA VAL A 254 7.43 14.69 8.09
C VAL A 254 8.54 14.05 7.28
N PHE A 255 8.24 13.67 6.06
CA PHE A 255 9.17 13.42 4.98
C PHE A 255 8.55 14.01 3.71
N ASP A 256 9.25 14.93 3.08
CA ASP A 256 8.88 15.61 1.85
C ASP A 256 9.67 14.97 0.71
N GLY A 257 9.09 13.92 0.11
CA GLY A 257 9.79 13.03 -0.80
C GLY A 257 10.81 12.11 -0.13
N GLY A 258 11.68 11.53 -0.94
CA GLY A 258 12.77 10.63 -0.52
C GLY A 258 12.37 9.16 -0.42
N PHE A 259 11.12 8.80 -0.77
CA PHE A 259 10.62 7.45 -0.90
C PHE A 259 9.99 7.23 -2.27
N THR A 260 9.92 5.98 -2.70
CA THR A 260 9.31 5.57 -3.96
C THR A 260 8.13 4.64 -3.69
N SER A 261 6.92 5.05 -4.09
CA SER A 261 5.71 4.22 -3.96
C SER A 261 5.56 3.64 -2.56
N VAL A 262 5.46 4.52 -1.54
CA VAL A 262 5.17 4.07 -0.17
C VAL A 262 3.86 3.31 -0.17
N ILE A 263 3.89 2.08 0.34
CA ILE A 263 2.75 1.17 0.31
C ILE A 263 2.23 0.82 1.70
N ASP A 264 3.10 0.78 2.72
CA ASP A 264 2.68 0.51 4.10
C ASP A 264 3.60 1.14 5.14
N LEU A 265 3.05 1.45 6.31
CA LEU A 265 3.70 2.08 7.45
C LEU A 265 3.44 1.32 8.75
N ALA A 266 4.48 1.08 9.55
CA ALA A 266 4.34 0.49 10.86
C ALA A 266 5.23 1.17 11.90
N PHE A 267 4.69 1.53 13.07
CA PHE A 267 5.52 1.95 14.20
C PHE A 267 5.95 0.77 15.06
N HIS A 268 7.24 0.69 15.35
CA HIS A 268 7.77 -0.25 16.33
C HIS A 268 8.89 0.39 17.16
N LYS A 269 8.79 0.31 18.50
CA LYS A 269 9.79 0.86 19.45
C LYS A 269 10.19 2.31 19.14
N GLY A 270 9.21 3.14 18.77
CA GLY A 270 9.43 4.57 18.52
C GLY A 270 10.08 4.91 17.17
N ARG A 271 10.25 3.94 16.29
CA ARG A 271 10.71 4.14 14.92
C ARG A 271 9.58 3.87 13.95
N LEU A 272 9.51 4.66 12.89
CA LEU A 272 8.62 4.43 11.77
C LEU A 272 9.31 3.48 10.77
N TYR A 273 8.64 2.39 10.42
CA TYR A 273 9.04 1.51 9.33
C TYR A 273 8.20 1.86 8.12
N VAL A 274 8.88 2.03 7.00
CA VAL A 274 8.31 2.43 5.71
C VAL A 274 8.56 1.31 4.73
N ALA A 275 7.51 0.80 4.13
CA ALA A 275 7.56 -0.17 3.04
C ALA A 275 7.31 0.56 1.71
N GLU A 276 8.19 0.34 0.75
CA GLU A 276 8.10 0.83 -0.63
C GLU A 276 7.80 -0.38 -1.53
N LEU A 277 6.79 -0.25 -2.39
CA LEU A 277 6.33 -1.35 -3.26
C LEU A 277 7.43 -1.89 -4.15
N ASP A 278 8.15 -0.96 -4.78
CA ASP A 278 9.27 -1.26 -5.69
C ASP A 278 10.15 -0.01 -5.86
N GLU A 279 11.46 -0.19 -5.99
CA GLU A 279 12.40 0.92 -6.20
C GLU A 279 12.24 1.60 -7.56
N GLY A 280 11.72 0.88 -8.57
CA GLY A 280 11.35 1.43 -9.88
C GLY A 280 9.96 2.06 -9.93
N SER A 281 9.27 2.19 -8.79
CA SER A 281 7.89 2.63 -8.58
C SER A 281 6.83 1.57 -8.94
N TRP A 282 5.59 1.87 -8.55
CA TRP A 282 4.43 1.04 -8.91
C TRP A 282 4.29 0.87 -10.43
N ALA A 283 4.69 1.88 -11.23
CA ALA A 283 4.64 1.81 -12.69
C ALA A 283 5.54 0.69 -13.25
N ALA A 284 6.73 0.47 -12.66
CA ALA A 284 7.59 -0.63 -13.04
C ALA A 284 6.92 -1.98 -12.82
N VAL A 285 6.17 -2.14 -11.72
CA VAL A 285 5.47 -3.40 -11.38
C VAL A 285 4.22 -3.60 -12.23
N GLU A 286 3.33 -2.60 -12.26
CA GLU A 286 1.97 -2.77 -12.77
C GLU A 286 1.85 -2.51 -14.28
N ILE A 287 2.62 -1.54 -14.81
CA ILE A 287 2.57 -1.18 -16.23
C ILE A 287 3.61 -1.97 -17.03
N PHE A 288 4.87 -1.96 -16.57
CA PHE A 288 5.99 -2.48 -17.34
C PHE A 288 6.41 -3.90 -16.96
N GLN A 289 5.92 -4.44 -15.84
CA GLN A 289 6.27 -5.78 -15.33
C GLN A 289 7.79 -5.98 -15.22
N SER A 290 8.50 -4.93 -14.83
CA SER A 290 9.96 -4.83 -14.73
C SER A 290 10.43 -4.47 -13.32
N GLY A 291 9.57 -4.65 -12.30
CA GLY A 291 9.91 -4.34 -10.92
C GLY A 291 11.18 -5.04 -10.44
N VAL A 292 11.98 -4.34 -9.64
CA VAL A 292 13.25 -4.80 -9.09
C VAL A 292 13.15 -5.22 -7.62
N GLY A 293 12.01 -4.97 -7.01
CA GLY A 293 11.69 -5.27 -5.63
C GLY A 293 11.62 -4.04 -4.74
N GLY A 294 10.85 -4.16 -3.69
CA GLY A 294 10.61 -3.11 -2.70
C GLY A 294 11.60 -3.12 -1.54
N THR A 295 11.60 -2.03 -0.81
CA THR A 295 12.51 -1.76 0.31
C THR A 295 11.75 -1.51 1.60
N ILE A 296 12.26 -1.99 2.72
CA ILE A 296 11.79 -1.64 4.05
C ILE A 296 12.85 -0.78 4.74
N SER A 297 12.48 0.45 5.07
CA SER A 297 13.32 1.39 5.80
C SER A 297 12.85 1.60 7.23
N SER A 298 13.79 1.80 8.18
CA SER A 298 13.52 2.16 9.58
C SER A 298 13.94 3.60 9.84
N CYS A 299 12.98 4.47 10.13
CA CYS A 299 13.14 5.92 10.17
C CYS A 299 13.00 6.49 11.57
N ASN A 300 13.80 7.50 11.86
CA ASN A 300 13.63 8.39 13.00
C ASN A 300 12.93 9.67 12.50
N VAL A 301 11.64 9.78 12.75
CA VAL A 301 10.83 10.91 12.27
C VAL A 301 11.34 12.28 12.75
N ARG A 302 11.87 12.37 14.01
CA ARG A 302 12.34 13.65 14.54
C ARG A 302 13.64 14.14 13.91
N ARG A 303 14.46 13.22 13.38
CA ARG A 303 15.76 13.52 12.77
C ARG A 303 15.69 13.43 11.24
N GLU A 304 14.58 12.99 10.70
CA GLU A 304 14.38 12.74 9.28
C GLU A 304 15.49 11.85 8.68
N THR A 305 15.86 10.80 9.45
CA THR A 305 16.91 9.87 9.03
C THR A 305 16.40 8.44 8.98
N CYS A 306 16.64 7.77 7.88
CA CYS A 306 16.27 6.40 7.64
C CYS A 306 17.49 5.50 7.44
N ARG A 307 17.30 4.21 7.66
CA ARG A 307 18.24 3.15 7.30
C ARG A 307 17.47 2.00 6.68
N VAL A 308 18.00 1.43 5.64
CA VAL A 308 17.45 0.21 5.03
C VAL A 308 17.52 -0.96 6.00
N VAL A 309 16.46 -1.73 6.08
CA VAL A 309 16.30 -2.94 6.90
C VAL A 309 16.28 -4.18 6.01
N ALA A 310 15.60 -4.09 4.89
CA ALA A 310 15.53 -5.13 3.86
C ALA A 310 15.27 -4.48 2.52
N GLU A 311 15.75 -5.08 1.44
CA GLU A 311 15.63 -4.61 0.06
C GLU A 311 15.40 -5.78 -0.89
N GLY A 312 14.94 -5.49 -2.11
CA GLY A 312 14.73 -6.51 -3.15
C GLY A 312 13.56 -7.46 -2.84
N ILE A 313 12.58 -7.03 -2.06
CA ILE A 313 11.39 -7.83 -1.74
C ILE A 313 10.39 -7.70 -2.90
N PRO A 314 10.13 -8.77 -3.67
CA PRO A 314 9.29 -8.65 -4.86
C PRO A 314 7.84 -8.34 -4.48
N GLN A 315 7.29 -7.27 -5.07
CA GLN A 315 5.89 -6.85 -4.89
C GLN A 315 5.49 -6.78 -3.41
N LEU A 316 6.30 -6.07 -2.62
CA LEU A 316 6.04 -5.78 -1.21
C LEU A 316 4.81 -4.89 -1.08
N THR A 317 3.78 -5.32 -0.34
CA THR A 317 2.55 -4.52 -0.16
C THR A 317 2.23 -4.23 1.30
N ALA A 318 2.74 -5.02 2.25
CA ALA A 318 2.41 -4.80 3.66
C ALA A 318 3.50 -5.29 4.60
N ILE A 319 3.58 -4.66 5.78
CA ILE A 319 4.50 -5.02 6.86
C ILE A 319 3.79 -5.00 8.22
N THR A 320 4.20 -5.84 9.14
CA THR A 320 3.75 -5.78 10.53
C THR A 320 4.79 -6.32 11.50
N PHE A 321 4.65 -5.96 12.77
CA PHE A 321 5.43 -6.55 13.85
C PHE A 321 4.58 -7.52 14.67
N ASP A 322 5.06 -8.74 14.84
CA ASP A 322 4.41 -9.65 15.77
C ASP A 322 4.69 -9.25 17.24
N LYS A 323 4.01 -9.89 18.17
CA LYS A 323 4.17 -9.61 19.61
C LYS A 323 5.58 -9.83 20.15
N SER A 324 6.40 -10.60 19.46
CA SER A 324 7.80 -10.81 19.82
C SER A 324 8.74 -9.73 19.25
N GLY A 325 8.19 -8.80 18.47
CA GLY A 325 8.93 -7.73 17.79
C GLY A 325 9.68 -8.22 16.56
N ARG A 326 9.23 -9.30 15.92
CA ARG A 326 9.73 -9.76 14.62
C ARG A 326 8.96 -9.04 13.53
N LEU A 327 9.68 -8.56 12.52
CA LEU A 327 9.11 -7.95 11.33
C LEU A 327 8.66 -9.04 10.37
N TRP A 328 7.45 -8.88 9.86
CA TRP A 328 6.86 -9.68 8.81
C TRP A 328 6.51 -8.79 7.63
N ALA A 329 6.55 -9.34 6.45
CA ALA A 329 6.19 -8.67 5.20
C ALA A 329 5.43 -9.62 4.28
N THR A 330 4.69 -9.05 3.36
CA THR A 330 4.19 -9.76 2.20
C THR A 330 5.25 -9.74 1.10
N GLN A 331 5.26 -10.78 0.25
CA GLN A 331 6.06 -10.80 -0.98
C GLN A 331 5.31 -11.52 -2.10
N ASN A 332 5.68 -11.25 -3.36
CA ASN A 332 4.96 -11.73 -4.54
C ASN A 332 3.45 -11.44 -4.45
N SER A 333 3.10 -10.35 -3.79
CA SER A 333 1.74 -10.10 -3.30
C SER A 333 0.71 -10.01 -4.41
N LEU A 334 1.13 -9.61 -5.60
CA LEU A 334 0.27 -9.45 -6.78
C LEU A 334 0.28 -10.67 -7.70
N VAL A 335 1.02 -11.73 -7.33
CA VAL A 335 1.10 -12.97 -8.12
C VAL A 335 -0.02 -13.91 -7.69
N PRO A 336 -0.97 -14.22 -8.56
CA PRO A 336 -2.05 -15.17 -8.24
C PRO A 336 -1.48 -16.53 -7.78
N ASP A 337 -1.98 -17.05 -6.66
CA ASP A 337 -1.54 -18.29 -6.02
C ASP A 337 -0.04 -18.37 -5.66
N GLY A 338 0.69 -17.27 -5.86
CA GLY A 338 2.13 -17.17 -5.55
C GLY A 338 2.45 -16.24 -4.39
N ALA A 339 1.44 -15.58 -3.84
CA ALA A 339 1.59 -14.63 -2.75
C ALA A 339 2.01 -15.31 -1.43
N GLU A 340 2.87 -14.66 -0.67
CA GLU A 340 3.43 -15.19 0.58
C GLU A 340 3.53 -14.13 1.67
N VAL A 341 3.47 -14.58 2.92
CA VAL A 341 3.85 -13.80 4.11
C VAL A 341 5.14 -14.35 4.69
N VAL A 342 6.15 -13.50 4.81
CA VAL A 342 7.52 -13.89 5.17
C VAL A 342 8.03 -13.16 6.39
N LYS A 343 8.96 -13.79 7.11
CA LYS A 343 9.72 -13.16 8.19
C LYS A 343 10.92 -12.43 7.60
N ILE A 344 11.08 -11.15 7.96
CA ILE A 344 12.27 -10.40 7.59
C ILE A 344 13.39 -10.76 8.57
N PRO A 345 14.57 -11.20 8.10
CA PRO A 345 15.74 -11.44 8.95
C PRO A 345 16.16 -10.19 9.73
N ARG A 346 16.78 -10.38 10.91
CA ARG A 346 17.33 -9.28 11.72
C ARG A 346 18.74 -8.93 11.27
#